data_4ddfbe15b49ec2d198e7cdea0c6f3cc2
#
_entry.id   4ddfbe15b49ec2d198e7cdea0c6f3cc2
#
_cell.length_a   1.000
_cell.length_b   1.000
_cell.length_c   1.000
_cell.angle_alpha   90.00
_cell.angle_beta   90.00
_cell.angle_gamma   90.00
#
_symmetry.space_group_name_H-M   'P 1'
#
loop_
_entity.id
_entity.type
_entity.pdbx_description
1 polymer ?
#
loop_
_entity_poly.entity_id
_entity_poly.type
_entity_poly.pdbx_seq_one_letter_code
_entity_poly.pdbx_strand_id
1 'polypeptide(L)'
;MKFYAVKKGRKPGVYRTWEDARKQVEGYSGAEYKSFPKITDATEYLAWDRETVHQVFQKDEDSLQKAIAKIQKESRKIKQNPATSTSVPKPKALNRVNKSNPSDFFATIYTDGGTRNTGNFKGGHVRATDKAAWAYLIEWQEDGQQKSTYDSNGEFGATNNKMELTALIEALKKLLELGFNEKPLLFVLDSQYVLNPITKGWLENWKKRGWTKSTKGAIANFECWQELDQLLDKFSQAKFEWTKGHAQNRGNEFVDHTLNKFMDQM
;
A
#
# COMPACT_ATOMS: atom_id res chain seq x y z
N MET A 1 -14.43 20.56 -7.06
CA MET A 1 -15.72 19.87 -7.27
C MET A 1 -15.70 18.66 -6.36
N LYS A 2 -16.81 18.29 -5.71
CA LYS A 2 -16.86 17.09 -4.83
C LYS A 2 -17.76 16.04 -5.47
N PHE A 3 -17.45 14.78 -5.28
CA PHE A 3 -18.27 13.63 -5.68
C PHE A 3 -18.76 12.93 -4.42
N TYR A 4 -19.99 12.44 -4.45
CA TYR A 4 -20.65 11.80 -3.32
C TYR A 4 -20.98 10.37 -3.69
N ALA A 5 -20.31 9.41 -3.05
CA ALA A 5 -20.59 8.00 -3.22
C ALA A 5 -21.58 7.53 -2.17
N VAL A 6 -22.67 6.92 -2.62
CA VAL A 6 -23.69 6.28 -1.77
C VAL A 6 -23.54 4.78 -1.92
N LYS A 7 -23.04 4.11 -0.88
CA LYS A 7 -22.85 2.66 -0.85
C LYS A 7 -24.13 1.92 -0.43
N LYS A 8 -24.81 2.46 0.58
CA LYS A 8 -26.15 2.01 1.02
C LYS A 8 -27.10 3.17 1.02
N GLY A 9 -28.20 3.07 0.27
CA GLY A 9 -29.22 4.07 0.09
C GLY A 9 -30.29 3.57 -0.88
N ARG A 10 -31.27 4.40 -1.22
CA ARG A 10 -32.33 4.05 -2.18
C ARG A 10 -31.78 3.67 -3.55
N LYS A 11 -30.76 4.41 -4.02
CA LYS A 11 -30.00 4.08 -5.23
C LYS A 11 -28.50 4.24 -4.93
N PRO A 12 -27.73 3.16 -4.76
CA PRO A 12 -26.27 3.20 -4.66
C PRO A 12 -25.67 3.78 -5.95
N GLY A 13 -24.63 4.61 -5.82
CA GLY A 13 -23.96 5.23 -6.99
C GLY A 13 -23.14 6.46 -6.63
N VAL A 14 -22.47 7.04 -7.64
CA VAL A 14 -21.70 8.29 -7.49
C VAL A 14 -22.53 9.46 -8.00
N TYR A 15 -22.64 10.49 -7.16
CA TYR A 15 -23.41 11.71 -7.42
C TYR A 15 -22.48 12.92 -7.49
N ARG A 16 -22.76 13.86 -8.40
CA ARG A 16 -21.96 15.08 -8.58
C ARG A 16 -22.40 16.22 -7.64
N THR A 17 -23.60 16.12 -7.05
CA THR A 17 -24.13 17.11 -6.12
C THR A 17 -24.54 16.44 -4.81
N TRP A 18 -24.43 17.19 -3.72
CA TRP A 18 -24.93 16.71 -2.43
C TRP A 18 -26.47 16.54 -2.43
N GLU A 19 -27.18 17.38 -3.14
CA GLU A 19 -28.63 17.29 -3.23
C GLU A 19 -29.11 15.96 -3.81
N ASP A 20 -28.45 15.46 -4.84
CA ASP A 20 -28.80 14.18 -5.46
C ASP A 20 -28.41 12.99 -4.57
N ALA A 21 -27.25 13.05 -3.93
CA ALA A 21 -26.81 12.04 -2.97
C ALA A 21 -27.74 12.00 -1.74
N ARG A 22 -28.12 13.18 -1.21
CA ARG A 22 -29.01 13.31 -0.05
C ARG A 22 -30.35 12.64 -0.27
N LYS A 23 -30.95 12.77 -1.45
CA LYS A 23 -32.20 12.09 -1.82
C LYS A 23 -32.12 10.57 -1.67
N GLN A 24 -30.93 10.01 -1.77
CA GLN A 24 -30.70 8.56 -1.69
C GLN A 24 -30.51 8.07 -0.24
N VAL A 25 -30.04 8.93 0.64
CA VAL A 25 -29.62 8.54 2.01
C VAL A 25 -30.55 9.10 3.10
N GLU A 26 -31.24 10.22 2.85
CA GLU A 26 -32.11 10.86 3.83
C GLU A 26 -33.31 9.94 4.17
N GLY A 27 -33.45 9.63 5.47
CA GLY A 27 -34.49 8.73 5.97
C GLY A 27 -34.27 7.24 5.59
N TYR A 28 -33.11 6.87 5.04
CA TYR A 28 -32.75 5.47 4.78
C TYR A 28 -31.98 4.89 5.96
N SER A 29 -32.55 3.88 6.63
CA SER A 29 -31.91 3.24 7.80
C SER A 29 -30.65 2.49 7.38
N GLY A 30 -29.52 2.80 8.06
CA GLY A 30 -28.22 2.21 7.73
C GLY A 30 -27.58 2.74 6.45
N ALA A 31 -27.88 4.00 6.06
CA ALA A 31 -27.25 4.63 4.91
C ALA A 31 -25.73 4.75 5.07
N GLU A 32 -24.99 4.34 4.03
CA GLU A 32 -23.54 4.46 3.95
C GLU A 32 -23.17 5.34 2.76
N TYR A 33 -22.51 6.47 3.02
CA TYR A 33 -22.06 7.40 1.97
C TYR A 33 -20.84 8.20 2.41
N LYS A 34 -20.06 8.67 1.42
CA LYS A 34 -18.86 9.48 1.66
C LYS A 34 -18.63 10.46 0.50
N SER A 35 -18.00 11.62 0.79
CA SER A 35 -17.65 12.60 -0.25
C SER A 35 -16.15 12.53 -0.59
N PHE A 36 -15.84 12.71 -1.88
CA PHE A 36 -14.49 12.59 -2.41
C PHE A 36 -14.16 13.79 -3.31
N PRO A 37 -12.88 14.23 -3.37
CA PRO A 37 -12.44 15.27 -4.29
C PRO A 37 -12.35 14.79 -5.74
N LYS A 38 -12.16 13.48 -5.98
CA LYS A 38 -12.04 12.86 -7.29
C LYS A 38 -13.14 11.81 -7.51
N ILE A 39 -13.56 11.68 -8.76
CA ILE A 39 -14.59 10.69 -9.15
C ILE A 39 -14.07 9.25 -9.00
N THR A 40 -12.79 9.03 -9.28
CA THR A 40 -12.12 7.74 -9.11
C THR A 40 -12.28 7.21 -7.70
N ASP A 41 -11.95 8.02 -6.70
CA ASP A 41 -12.04 7.68 -5.28
C ASP A 41 -13.47 7.35 -4.87
N ALA A 42 -14.47 8.09 -5.43
CA ALA A 42 -15.89 7.87 -5.19
C ALA A 42 -16.38 6.54 -5.82
N THR A 43 -15.86 6.19 -6.99
CA THR A 43 -16.22 4.94 -7.69
C THR A 43 -15.60 3.75 -6.97
N GLU A 44 -14.35 3.87 -6.54
CA GLU A 44 -13.65 2.86 -5.75
C GLU A 44 -14.38 2.57 -4.44
N TYR A 45 -14.81 3.58 -3.70
CA TYR A 45 -15.60 3.40 -2.47
C TYR A 45 -16.87 2.56 -2.68
N LEU A 46 -17.48 2.55 -3.87
CA LEU A 46 -18.63 1.72 -4.20
C LEU A 46 -18.26 0.28 -4.59
N ALA A 47 -17.07 0.09 -5.15
CA ALA A 47 -16.64 -1.18 -5.75
C ALA A 47 -16.07 -2.19 -4.72
N TRP A 48 -15.96 -1.82 -3.46
CA TRP A 48 -15.26 -2.58 -2.43
C TRP A 48 -16.13 -3.69 -1.80
N ASP A 49 -16.50 -4.69 -2.57
CA ASP A 49 -16.81 -6.03 -2.07
C ASP A 49 -15.84 -7.06 -2.68
N ARG A 50 -15.76 -8.25 -2.07
CA ARG A 50 -14.76 -9.28 -2.42
C ARG A 50 -14.82 -9.72 -3.89
N GLU A 51 -15.98 -9.64 -4.52
CA GLU A 51 -16.22 -10.09 -5.89
C GLU A 51 -15.86 -9.00 -6.91
N THR A 52 -16.08 -7.75 -6.57
CA THR A 52 -15.85 -6.59 -7.44
C THR A 52 -14.37 -6.21 -7.53
N VAL A 53 -13.56 -6.51 -6.50
CA VAL A 53 -12.09 -6.30 -6.54
C VAL A 53 -11.48 -7.04 -7.73
N HIS A 54 -11.89 -8.27 -7.99
CA HIS A 54 -11.37 -9.07 -9.10
C HIS A 54 -11.75 -8.50 -10.48
N GLN A 55 -12.96 -7.94 -10.63
CA GLN A 55 -13.44 -7.35 -11.90
C GLN A 55 -12.84 -5.96 -12.18
N VAL A 56 -12.57 -5.16 -11.16
CA VAL A 56 -11.90 -3.85 -11.30
C VAL A 56 -10.46 -4.04 -11.77
N PHE A 57 -9.76 -5.07 -11.27
CA PHE A 57 -8.40 -5.41 -11.72
C PHE A 57 -8.33 -5.76 -13.21
N GLN A 58 -9.29 -6.49 -13.75
CA GLN A 58 -9.33 -6.83 -15.18
C GLN A 58 -9.64 -5.63 -16.09
N LYS A 59 -10.48 -4.70 -15.64
CA LYS A 59 -10.88 -3.55 -16.46
C LYS A 59 -9.76 -2.50 -16.61
N ASP A 60 -8.89 -2.35 -15.61
CA ASP A 60 -7.75 -1.43 -15.67
C ASP A 60 -6.60 -2.02 -16.50
N GLU A 61 -6.43 -3.34 -16.51
CA GLU A 61 -5.45 -4.01 -17.35
C GLU A 61 -5.77 -3.83 -18.85
N ASP A 62 -7.03 -3.94 -19.23
CA ASP A 62 -7.50 -3.66 -20.60
C ASP A 62 -7.25 -2.18 -20.99
N SER A 63 -7.43 -1.26 -20.08
CA SER A 63 -7.16 0.17 -20.29
C SER A 63 -5.67 0.47 -20.39
N LEU A 64 -4.85 -0.20 -19.60
CA LEU A 64 -3.39 -0.09 -19.62
C LEU A 64 -2.81 -0.71 -20.90
N GLN A 65 -3.28 -1.89 -21.31
CA GLN A 65 -2.90 -2.56 -22.56
C GLN A 65 -3.25 -1.71 -23.79
N LYS A 66 -4.40 -1.06 -23.80
CA LYS A 66 -4.81 -0.11 -24.86
C LYS A 66 -3.92 1.13 -24.89
N ALA A 67 -3.53 1.66 -23.73
CA ALA A 67 -2.63 2.81 -23.62
C ALA A 67 -1.21 2.44 -24.10
N ILE A 68 -0.68 1.29 -23.72
CA ILE A 68 0.62 0.77 -24.16
C ILE A 68 0.63 0.55 -25.67
N ALA A 69 -0.42 -0.05 -26.24
CA ALA A 69 -0.55 -0.26 -27.67
C ALA A 69 -0.60 1.08 -28.45
N LYS A 70 -1.24 2.10 -27.90
CA LYS A 70 -1.29 3.44 -28.47
C LYS A 70 0.09 4.12 -28.46
N ILE A 71 0.82 4.05 -27.35
CA ILE A 71 2.18 4.58 -27.22
C ILE A 71 3.15 3.87 -28.18
N GLN A 72 3.06 2.52 -28.29
CA GLN A 72 3.87 1.75 -29.23
C GLN A 72 3.59 2.10 -30.69
N LYS A 73 2.32 2.37 -31.03
CA LYS A 73 1.92 2.81 -32.39
C LYS A 73 2.43 4.21 -32.72
N GLU A 74 2.43 5.12 -31.74
CA GLU A 74 2.98 6.47 -31.90
C GLU A 74 4.52 6.46 -31.98
N SER A 75 5.19 5.66 -31.17
CA SER A 75 6.65 5.48 -31.23
C SER A 75 7.16 4.90 -32.54
N ARG A 76 6.37 4.06 -33.22
CA ARG A 76 6.70 3.55 -34.57
C ARG A 76 6.58 4.61 -35.65
N LYS A 77 5.71 5.61 -35.50
CA LYS A 77 5.59 6.76 -36.43
C LYS A 77 6.76 7.73 -36.32
N ILE A 78 7.36 7.89 -35.13
CA ILE A 78 8.49 8.81 -34.88
C ILE A 78 9.80 8.25 -35.46
N LYS A 79 9.95 6.93 -35.63
CA LYS A 79 11.15 6.30 -36.21
C LYS A 79 11.28 6.41 -37.72
N GLN A 80 10.30 6.99 -38.42
CA GLN A 80 10.30 7.09 -39.89
C GLN A 80 10.70 8.46 -40.47
N ASN A 81 11.16 9.42 -39.65
CA ASN A 81 11.69 10.69 -40.14
C ASN A 81 13.04 11.03 -39.48
N PRO A 82 14.18 10.79 -40.14
CA PRO A 82 15.47 11.27 -39.66
C PRO A 82 15.78 12.62 -40.33
N ALA A 83 15.60 13.72 -39.61
CA ALA A 83 16.26 14.98 -40.00
C ALA A 83 16.46 15.92 -38.79
N THR A 84 17.70 16.38 -38.72
CA THR A 84 18.26 17.56 -38.08
C THR A 84 18.63 17.47 -36.59
N SER A 85 19.94 17.34 -36.41
CA SER A 85 20.69 17.59 -35.18
C SER A 85 20.65 19.07 -34.78
N THR A 86 20.15 19.35 -33.59
CA THR A 86 20.51 20.58 -32.85
C THR A 86 20.85 20.20 -31.42
N SER A 87 22.04 20.57 -31.02
CA SER A 87 22.64 20.30 -29.72
C SER A 87 21.83 20.94 -28.58
N VAL A 88 21.27 20.10 -27.71
CA VAL A 88 20.62 20.51 -26.46
C VAL A 88 21.61 20.34 -25.32
N PRO A 89 21.77 21.33 -24.39
CA PRO A 89 22.68 21.21 -23.25
C PRO A 89 22.27 20.07 -22.33
N LYS A 90 23.24 19.27 -21.87
CA LYS A 90 23.06 18.18 -20.92
C LYS A 90 22.40 18.69 -19.62
N PRO A 91 21.25 18.17 -19.20
CA PRO A 91 20.76 18.39 -17.86
C PRO A 91 21.67 17.69 -16.85
N LYS A 92 21.99 18.38 -15.76
CA LYS A 92 22.68 17.79 -14.59
C LYS A 92 21.94 16.52 -14.14
N ALA A 93 22.69 15.45 -13.95
CA ALA A 93 22.18 14.17 -13.47
C ALA A 93 21.50 14.34 -12.09
N LEU A 94 20.18 14.39 -12.08
CA LEU A 94 19.43 14.01 -10.89
C LEU A 94 19.59 12.48 -10.76
N ASN A 95 20.05 12.03 -9.60
CA ASN A 95 20.06 10.63 -9.23
C ASN A 95 18.62 10.10 -9.29
N ARG A 96 18.22 9.55 -10.43
CA ARG A 96 17.02 8.72 -10.56
C ARG A 96 17.35 7.42 -9.83
N VAL A 97 16.80 7.26 -8.64
CA VAL A 97 16.66 5.94 -8.03
C VAL A 97 15.82 5.13 -9.03
N ASN A 98 16.45 4.18 -9.72
CA ASN A 98 15.74 3.27 -10.61
C ASN A 98 14.76 2.47 -9.75
N LYS A 99 13.46 2.78 -9.83
CA LYS A 99 12.43 1.91 -9.26
C LYS A 99 12.48 0.58 -9.99
N SER A 100 12.40 -0.51 -9.23
CA SER A 100 12.28 -1.84 -9.78
C SER A 100 11.01 -1.97 -10.60
N ASN A 101 11.06 -2.77 -11.66
CA ASN A 101 9.85 -3.14 -12.37
C ASN A 101 9.20 -4.31 -11.59
N PRO A 102 7.94 -4.18 -11.14
CA PRO A 102 7.25 -5.28 -10.44
C PRO A 102 7.24 -6.59 -11.22
N SER A 103 7.26 -6.54 -12.56
CA SER A 103 7.32 -7.74 -13.40
C SER A 103 8.63 -8.54 -13.30
N ASP A 104 9.67 -7.98 -12.68
CA ASP A 104 10.95 -8.68 -12.45
C ASP A 104 10.89 -9.59 -11.20
N PHE A 105 9.78 -9.54 -10.45
CA PHE A 105 9.58 -10.27 -9.22
C PHE A 105 8.43 -11.27 -9.35
N PHE A 106 8.52 -12.37 -8.61
CA PHE A 106 7.45 -13.35 -8.54
C PHE A 106 6.20 -12.79 -7.85
N ALA A 107 6.39 -12.05 -6.77
CA ALA A 107 5.29 -11.39 -6.06
C ALA A 107 5.69 -9.98 -5.61
N THR A 108 4.68 -9.10 -5.54
CA THR A 108 4.78 -7.77 -4.93
C THR A 108 3.95 -7.72 -3.65
N ILE A 109 4.56 -7.22 -2.58
CA ILE A 109 3.99 -7.17 -1.26
C ILE A 109 3.87 -5.72 -0.80
N TYR A 110 2.68 -5.35 -0.34
CA TYR A 110 2.37 -4.06 0.25
C TYR A 110 1.97 -4.26 1.69
N THR A 111 2.44 -3.40 2.58
CA THR A 111 2.08 -3.44 4.01
C THR A 111 1.86 -2.03 4.52
N ASP A 112 0.92 -1.88 5.44
CA ASP A 112 0.65 -0.63 6.12
C ASP A 112 0.17 -0.88 7.54
N GLY A 113 0.45 0.06 8.44
CA GLY A 113 0.00 0.05 9.81
C GLY A 113 -0.48 1.42 10.24
N GLY A 114 -1.59 1.47 10.96
CA GLY A 114 -2.23 2.72 11.36
C GLY A 114 -2.76 2.72 12.78
N THR A 115 -2.91 3.91 13.34
CA THR A 115 -3.60 4.10 14.61
C THR A 115 -4.52 5.31 14.53
N ARG A 116 -5.73 5.18 15.07
CA ARG A 116 -6.69 6.28 15.26
C ARG A 116 -6.46 6.92 16.63
N ASN A 117 -5.39 7.64 16.72
CA ASN A 117 -4.95 8.32 17.93
C ASN A 117 -5.69 9.65 18.08
N THR A 118 -6.44 9.83 19.16
CA THR A 118 -7.11 11.09 19.52
C THR A 118 -6.16 12.12 20.11
N GLY A 119 -4.89 11.76 20.37
CA GLY A 119 -3.86 12.58 21.00
C GLY A 119 -2.77 13.08 20.04
N ASN A 120 -3.06 13.37 18.78
CA ASN A 120 -2.11 13.83 17.76
C ASN A 120 -1.60 15.27 18.00
N PHE A 121 -1.10 15.55 19.19
CA PHE A 121 -0.40 16.79 19.53
C PHE A 121 0.98 16.47 20.11
N LYS A 122 1.89 17.42 20.01
CA LYS A 122 3.27 17.26 20.49
C LYS A 122 3.29 16.86 21.97
N GLY A 123 3.76 15.65 22.27
CA GLY A 123 3.76 15.06 23.62
C GLY A 123 2.55 14.18 23.97
N GLY A 124 1.61 14.00 23.01
CA GLY A 124 0.51 13.06 23.17
C GLY A 124 1.00 11.61 23.11
N HIS A 125 0.43 10.76 23.95
CA HIS A 125 0.68 9.32 23.98
C HIS A 125 -0.53 8.58 23.47
N VAL A 126 -0.31 7.41 22.86
CA VAL A 126 -1.38 6.47 22.50
C VAL A 126 -2.10 6.04 23.79
N ARG A 127 -3.42 6.11 23.78
CA ARG A 127 -4.27 5.66 24.90
C ARG A 127 -4.60 4.19 24.74
N ALA A 128 -4.84 3.50 25.84
CA ALA A 128 -5.24 2.08 25.81
C ALA A 128 -6.54 1.80 25.03
N THR A 129 -7.33 2.83 24.74
CA THR A 129 -8.59 2.75 23.98
C THR A 129 -8.43 3.15 22.50
N ASP A 130 -7.25 3.63 22.09
CA ASP A 130 -7.03 4.02 20.70
C ASP A 130 -6.94 2.77 19.83
N LYS A 131 -7.73 2.76 18.77
CA LYS A 131 -7.75 1.65 17.79
C LYS A 131 -6.50 1.70 16.93
N ALA A 132 -5.88 0.56 16.74
CA ALA A 132 -4.74 0.41 15.84
C ALA A 132 -4.90 -0.86 15.01
N ALA A 133 -4.48 -0.82 13.74
CA ALA A 133 -4.60 -1.95 12.85
C ALA A 133 -3.43 -2.02 11.87
N TRP A 134 -3.24 -3.20 11.32
CA TRP A 134 -2.30 -3.50 10.26
C TRP A 134 -3.02 -4.18 9.10
N ALA A 135 -2.46 -4.05 7.90
CA ALA A 135 -2.89 -4.80 6.74
C ALA A 135 -1.71 -5.13 5.83
N TYR A 136 -1.83 -6.23 5.11
CA TYR A 136 -0.95 -6.55 3.99
C TYR A 136 -1.75 -6.97 2.76
N LEU A 137 -1.13 -6.81 1.59
CA LEU A 137 -1.57 -7.33 0.30
C LEU A 137 -0.37 -8.02 -0.37
N ILE A 138 -0.55 -9.24 -0.84
CA ILE A 138 0.42 -9.99 -1.64
C ILE A 138 -0.20 -10.25 -3.01
N GLU A 139 0.46 -9.81 -4.07
CA GLU A 139 0.03 -10.01 -5.46
C GLU A 139 1.08 -10.80 -6.23
N TRP A 140 0.65 -11.82 -6.98
CA TRP A 140 1.53 -12.62 -7.84
C TRP A 140 0.82 -13.08 -9.10
N GLN A 141 1.60 -13.59 -10.07
CA GLN A 141 1.04 -14.24 -11.24
C GLN A 141 1.28 -15.75 -11.16
N GLU A 142 0.25 -16.53 -11.47
CA GLU A 142 0.32 -17.97 -11.54
C GLU A 142 -0.55 -18.46 -12.69
N ASP A 143 0.03 -19.28 -13.60
CA ASP A 143 -0.63 -19.79 -14.79
C ASP A 143 -1.23 -18.71 -15.70
N GLY A 144 -0.54 -17.54 -15.78
CA GLY A 144 -0.98 -16.38 -16.55
C GLY A 144 -2.13 -15.59 -15.93
N GLN A 145 -2.54 -15.93 -14.70
CA GLN A 145 -3.58 -15.24 -13.97
C GLN A 145 -3.00 -14.44 -12.80
N GLN A 146 -3.50 -13.23 -12.63
CA GLN A 146 -3.20 -12.41 -11.44
C GLN A 146 -3.92 -13.01 -10.24
N LYS A 147 -3.15 -13.35 -9.21
CA LYS A 147 -3.64 -13.81 -7.91
C LYS A 147 -3.27 -12.83 -6.82
N SER A 148 -4.07 -12.78 -5.78
CA SER A 148 -3.77 -11.98 -4.60
C SER A 148 -4.31 -12.61 -3.33
N THR A 149 -3.67 -12.30 -2.21
CA THR A 149 -4.19 -12.54 -0.87
C THR A 149 -3.89 -11.35 0.00
N TYR A 150 -4.77 -11.06 0.95
CA TYR A 150 -4.60 -9.98 1.91
C TYR A 150 -5.19 -10.37 3.25
N ASP A 151 -4.75 -9.70 4.30
CA ASP A 151 -5.34 -9.81 5.64
C ASP A 151 -5.17 -8.50 6.39
N SER A 152 -5.94 -8.35 7.46
CA SER A 152 -5.88 -7.22 8.38
C SER A 152 -6.36 -7.65 9.76
N ASN A 153 -5.71 -7.13 10.79
CA ASN A 153 -6.13 -7.31 12.18
C ASN A 153 -5.72 -6.08 12.98
N GLY A 154 -6.07 -6.01 14.25
CA GLY A 154 -5.77 -4.84 15.05
C GLY A 154 -5.84 -5.11 16.55
N GLU A 155 -5.37 -4.15 17.31
CA GLU A 155 -5.40 -4.13 18.77
C GLU A 155 -5.64 -2.72 19.29
N PHE A 156 -6.04 -2.61 20.54
CA PHE A 156 -6.17 -1.31 21.20
C PHE A 156 -4.85 -0.90 21.86
N GLY A 157 -4.55 0.40 21.84
CA GLY A 157 -3.41 0.96 22.56
C GLY A 157 -2.04 0.75 21.88
N ALA A 158 -2.01 0.28 20.64
CA ALA A 158 -0.78 0.15 19.88
C ALA A 158 -0.39 1.43 19.16
N THR A 159 0.92 1.59 18.94
CA THR A 159 1.45 2.72 18.16
C THR A 159 1.42 2.41 16.67
N ASN A 160 1.39 3.47 15.84
CA ASN A 160 1.54 3.34 14.39
C ASN A 160 2.78 2.50 14.02
N ASN A 161 3.93 2.82 14.59
CA ASN A 161 5.17 2.10 14.32
C ASN A 161 5.12 0.61 14.67
N LYS A 162 4.37 0.22 15.71
CA LYS A 162 4.15 -1.19 16.05
C LYS A 162 3.30 -1.87 14.97
N MET A 163 2.23 -1.24 14.51
CA MET A 163 1.35 -1.78 13.47
C MET A 163 2.06 -1.92 12.13
N GLU A 164 2.91 -0.97 11.76
CA GLU A 164 3.75 -1.04 10.58
C GLU A 164 4.70 -2.26 10.58
N LEU A 165 5.34 -2.52 11.74
CA LEU A 165 6.17 -3.73 11.92
C LEU A 165 5.33 -5.00 11.85
N THR A 166 4.18 -5.00 12.53
CA THR A 166 3.29 -6.16 12.56
C THR A 166 2.77 -6.49 11.17
N ALA A 167 2.43 -5.48 10.36
CA ALA A 167 2.01 -5.68 8.97
C ALA A 167 3.06 -6.46 8.15
N LEU A 168 4.33 -6.06 8.27
CA LEU A 168 5.41 -6.77 7.57
C LEU A 168 5.66 -8.18 8.13
N ILE A 169 5.61 -8.36 9.44
CA ILE A 169 5.75 -9.66 10.10
C ILE A 169 4.66 -10.63 9.62
N GLU A 170 3.41 -10.20 9.61
CA GLU A 170 2.28 -11.05 9.19
C GLU A 170 2.33 -11.34 7.67
N ALA A 171 2.76 -10.39 6.84
CA ALA A 171 3.01 -10.64 5.43
C ALA A 171 4.10 -11.71 5.20
N LEU A 172 5.22 -11.65 5.95
CA LEU A 172 6.29 -12.64 5.86
C LEU A 172 5.83 -14.02 6.32
N LYS A 173 5.05 -14.12 7.40
CA LYS A 173 4.44 -15.39 7.84
C LYS A 173 3.56 -15.97 6.73
N LYS A 174 2.73 -15.15 6.11
CA LYS A 174 1.86 -15.59 5.01
C LYS A 174 2.65 -16.06 3.79
N LEU A 175 3.74 -15.39 3.44
CA LEU A 175 4.62 -15.82 2.36
C LEU A 175 5.29 -17.18 2.64
N LEU A 176 5.64 -17.47 3.91
CA LEU A 176 6.13 -18.79 4.33
C LEU A 176 5.06 -19.87 4.17
N GLU A 177 3.82 -19.58 4.59
CA GLU A 177 2.69 -20.50 4.41
C GLU A 177 2.44 -20.83 2.92
N LEU A 178 2.61 -19.83 2.04
CA LEU A 178 2.47 -20.00 0.59
C LEU A 178 3.70 -20.68 -0.06
N GLY A 179 4.80 -20.88 0.66
CA GLY A 179 6.04 -21.43 0.11
C GLY A 179 6.77 -20.49 -0.83
N PHE A 180 6.64 -19.16 -0.65
CA PHE A 180 7.24 -18.15 -1.54
C PHE A 180 8.59 -17.62 -1.04
N ASN A 181 9.13 -18.11 0.05
CA ASN A 181 10.34 -17.59 0.68
C ASN A 181 11.60 -17.70 -0.18
N GLU A 182 11.66 -18.61 -1.14
CA GLU A 182 12.78 -18.76 -2.09
C GLU A 182 12.53 -18.03 -3.43
N LYS A 183 11.41 -17.34 -3.58
CA LYS A 183 11.06 -16.62 -4.80
C LYS A 183 11.57 -15.18 -4.75
N PRO A 184 11.84 -14.54 -5.91
CA PRO A 184 12.10 -13.11 -5.96
C PRO A 184 10.88 -12.31 -5.49
N LEU A 185 11.00 -11.55 -4.42
CA LEU A 185 9.92 -10.80 -3.80
C LEU A 185 10.25 -9.31 -3.74
N LEU A 186 9.26 -8.47 -4.07
CA LEU A 186 9.35 -7.02 -3.95
C LEU A 186 8.43 -6.53 -2.82
N PHE A 187 9.01 -5.98 -1.77
CA PHE A 187 8.29 -5.33 -0.69
C PHE A 187 8.25 -3.81 -0.94
N VAL A 188 7.05 -3.25 -1.02
CA VAL A 188 6.81 -1.83 -1.27
C VAL A 188 6.20 -1.21 -0.02
N LEU A 189 7.00 -0.45 0.72
CA LEU A 189 6.66 0.11 2.02
C LEU A 189 6.68 1.64 1.97
N ASP A 190 5.79 2.31 2.68
CA ASP A 190 5.85 3.76 2.90
C ASP A 190 6.45 4.14 4.27
N SER A 191 6.53 3.20 5.18
CA SER A 191 7.13 3.38 6.50
C SER A 191 8.66 3.41 6.45
N GLN A 192 9.23 4.60 6.62
CA GLN A 192 10.68 4.73 6.82
C GLN A 192 11.15 4.16 8.15
N TYR A 193 10.26 4.06 9.13
CA TYR A 193 10.56 3.44 10.42
C TYR A 193 10.92 1.95 10.25
N VAL A 194 10.19 1.25 9.39
CA VAL A 194 10.45 -0.17 9.07
C VAL A 194 11.57 -0.31 8.04
N LEU A 195 11.52 0.45 6.97
CA LEU A 195 12.43 0.30 5.84
C LEU A 195 13.90 0.63 6.16
N ASN A 196 14.14 1.74 6.87
CA ASN A 196 15.51 2.20 7.13
C ASN A 196 16.36 1.19 7.94
N PRO A 197 15.85 0.57 9.03
CA PRO A 197 16.63 -0.44 9.74
C PRO A 197 17.03 -1.63 8.89
N ILE A 198 16.17 -2.06 7.98
CA ILE A 198 16.44 -3.19 7.07
C ILE A 198 17.47 -2.77 6.01
N THR A 199 17.20 -1.69 5.27
CA THR A 199 17.98 -1.32 4.08
C THR A 199 19.29 -0.59 4.40
N LYS A 200 19.40 0.07 5.57
CA LYS A 200 20.61 0.78 5.99
C LYS A 200 21.49 -0.03 6.97
N GLY A 201 21.15 -1.32 7.16
CA GLY A 201 21.94 -2.20 8.01
C GLY A 201 21.86 -1.89 9.52
N TRP A 202 20.82 -1.15 9.98
CA TRP A 202 20.68 -0.86 11.41
C TRP A 202 20.26 -2.12 12.19
N LEU A 203 19.43 -2.96 11.59
CA LEU A 203 18.97 -4.22 12.16
C LEU A 203 20.18 -5.14 12.44
N GLU A 204 21.07 -5.34 11.44
CA GLU A 204 22.31 -6.06 11.57
C GLU A 204 23.24 -5.48 12.67
N ASN A 205 23.32 -4.16 12.76
CA ASN A 205 24.11 -3.51 13.77
C ASN A 205 23.54 -3.71 15.19
N TRP A 206 22.22 -3.71 15.35
CA TRP A 206 21.57 -4.02 16.62
C TRP A 206 21.83 -5.46 17.03
N LYS A 207 21.69 -6.41 16.11
CA LYS A 207 21.99 -7.84 16.33
C LYS A 207 23.44 -8.05 16.79
N LYS A 208 24.44 -7.47 16.09
CA LYS A 208 25.88 -7.55 16.46
C LYS A 208 26.19 -6.95 17.84
N ARG A 209 25.41 -5.99 18.31
CA ARG A 209 25.58 -5.34 19.63
C ARG A 209 24.69 -5.94 20.72
N GLY A 210 24.16 -7.14 20.52
CA GLY A 210 23.26 -7.77 21.49
C GLY A 210 21.95 -6.99 21.67
N TRP A 211 21.42 -6.45 20.56
CA TRP A 211 20.16 -5.70 20.50
C TRP A 211 20.15 -4.41 21.33
N THR A 212 21.25 -3.70 21.33
CA THR A 212 21.37 -2.39 21.97
C THR A 212 21.53 -1.27 20.94
N LYS A 213 21.01 -0.08 21.26
CA LYS A 213 21.30 1.11 20.45
C LYS A 213 22.74 1.60 20.68
N SER A 214 23.31 2.30 19.72
CA SER A 214 24.58 3.04 19.88
C SER A 214 24.44 4.24 20.83
N THR A 215 23.22 4.75 21.02
CA THR A 215 22.85 5.82 21.96
C THR A 215 22.10 5.24 23.15
N LYS A 216 22.13 5.92 24.31
CA LYS A 216 21.38 5.48 25.49
C LYS A 216 19.89 5.32 25.16
N GLY A 217 19.31 4.18 25.54
CA GLY A 217 17.88 3.88 25.42
C GLY A 217 17.60 2.52 24.77
N ALA A 218 16.44 1.95 25.10
CA ALA A 218 15.97 0.70 24.54
C ALA A 218 15.50 0.86 23.08
N ILE A 219 15.58 -0.21 22.29
CA ILE A 219 14.97 -0.27 20.95
C ILE A 219 13.46 -0.34 21.15
N ALA A 220 12.73 0.63 20.62
CA ALA A 220 11.27 0.59 20.65
C ALA A 220 10.76 -0.58 19.81
N ASN A 221 9.70 -1.27 20.27
CA ASN A 221 9.15 -2.47 19.63
C ASN A 221 10.19 -3.60 19.44
N PHE A 222 11.04 -3.76 20.45
CA PHE A 222 12.17 -4.68 20.43
C PHE A 222 11.78 -6.11 20.03
N GLU A 223 10.72 -6.66 20.60
CA GLU A 223 10.23 -8.01 20.32
C GLU A 223 9.82 -8.16 18.85
N CYS A 224 9.12 -7.18 18.29
CA CYS A 224 8.75 -7.17 16.87
C CYS A 224 10.00 -7.15 15.97
N TRP A 225 11.05 -6.40 16.35
CA TRP A 225 12.30 -6.37 15.58
C TRP A 225 13.05 -7.69 15.62
N GLN A 226 13.05 -8.39 16.76
CA GLN A 226 13.66 -9.72 16.87
C GLN A 226 12.91 -10.75 16.02
N GLU A 227 11.56 -10.73 16.07
CA GLU A 227 10.73 -11.60 15.25
C GLU A 227 10.93 -11.34 13.76
N LEU A 228 10.96 -10.05 13.36
CA LEU A 228 11.20 -9.65 11.99
C LEU A 228 12.56 -10.13 11.48
N ASP A 229 13.62 -9.99 12.26
CA ASP A 229 14.96 -10.46 11.92
C ASP A 229 14.99 -11.98 11.66
N GLN A 230 14.38 -12.77 12.55
CA GLN A 230 14.29 -14.22 12.39
C GLN A 230 13.47 -14.64 11.15
N LEU A 231 12.48 -13.86 10.78
CA LEU A 231 11.68 -14.11 9.58
C LEU A 231 12.48 -13.74 8.33
N LEU A 232 13.12 -12.58 8.30
CA LEU A 232 13.91 -12.11 7.16
C LEU A 232 15.05 -13.08 6.80
N ASP A 233 15.69 -13.72 7.80
CA ASP A 233 16.73 -14.74 7.58
C ASP A 233 16.23 -15.94 6.74
N LYS A 234 14.90 -16.13 6.59
CA LYS A 234 14.30 -17.21 5.79
C LYS A 234 14.05 -16.83 4.33
N PHE A 235 14.27 -15.57 3.95
CA PHE A 235 13.98 -15.06 2.61
C PHE A 235 15.28 -14.71 1.87
N SER A 236 15.62 -15.50 0.86
CA SER A 236 16.89 -15.35 0.13
C SER A 236 16.87 -14.23 -0.92
N GLN A 237 15.69 -13.86 -1.43
CA GLN A 237 15.52 -12.96 -2.57
C GLN A 237 14.48 -11.85 -2.30
N ALA A 238 14.55 -11.24 -1.10
CA ALA A 238 13.67 -10.14 -0.73
C ALA A 238 14.30 -8.78 -1.09
N LYS A 239 13.61 -7.97 -1.87
CA LYS A 239 13.96 -6.58 -2.16
C LYS A 239 12.96 -5.64 -1.53
N PHE A 240 13.47 -4.59 -0.89
CA PHE A 240 12.67 -3.59 -0.20
C PHE A 240 12.77 -2.24 -0.91
N GLU A 241 11.64 -1.63 -1.21
CA GLU A 241 11.55 -0.31 -1.83
C GLU A 241 10.63 0.62 -1.06
N TRP A 242 11.00 1.89 -1.04
CA TRP A 242 10.17 2.93 -0.48
C TRP A 242 9.18 3.47 -1.51
N THR A 243 7.94 3.66 -1.09
CA THR A 243 6.95 4.44 -1.83
C THR A 243 6.46 5.60 -0.98
N LYS A 244 6.05 6.68 -1.64
CA LYS A 244 5.41 7.78 -0.93
C LYS A 244 3.99 7.36 -0.56
N GLY A 245 3.64 7.42 0.74
CA GLY A 245 2.29 7.13 1.21
C GLY A 245 1.22 7.97 0.50
N HIS A 246 0.04 7.42 0.31
CA HIS A 246 -1.16 8.04 -0.28
C HIS A 246 -1.02 8.62 -1.70
N ALA A 247 0.02 8.31 -2.46
CA ALA A 247 0.22 8.91 -3.76
C ALA A 247 0.57 7.86 -4.83
N GLN A 248 -0.40 7.48 -5.63
CA GLN A 248 -0.22 6.78 -6.91
C GLN A 248 0.30 5.32 -6.84
N ASN A 249 0.24 4.68 -5.67
CA ASN A 249 0.51 3.26 -5.56
C ASN A 249 -0.73 2.54 -5.06
N ARG A 250 -1.38 1.82 -5.96
CA ARG A 250 -2.63 1.11 -5.74
C ARG A 250 -2.57 0.09 -4.60
N GLY A 251 -1.47 -0.64 -4.46
CA GLY A 251 -1.31 -1.62 -3.38
C GLY A 251 -1.25 -0.95 -2.01
N ASN A 252 -0.56 0.20 -1.91
CA ASN A 252 -0.53 0.99 -0.68
C ASN A 252 -1.90 1.59 -0.33
N GLU A 253 -2.63 2.10 -1.32
CA GLU A 253 -4.00 2.60 -1.11
C GLU A 253 -4.93 1.48 -0.64
N PHE A 254 -4.74 0.25 -1.17
CA PHE A 254 -5.51 -0.92 -0.75
C PHE A 254 -5.29 -1.26 0.73
N VAL A 255 -4.03 -1.35 1.18
CA VAL A 255 -3.74 -1.73 2.57
C VAL A 255 -4.16 -0.63 3.55
N ASP A 256 -3.96 0.67 3.24
CA ASP A 256 -4.47 1.79 4.03
C ASP A 256 -6.00 1.72 4.20
N HIS A 257 -6.72 1.49 3.10
CA HIS A 257 -8.17 1.33 3.18
C HIS A 257 -8.56 0.11 4.03
N THR A 258 -7.88 -1.02 3.85
CA THR A 258 -8.21 -2.27 4.51
C THR A 258 -8.04 -2.16 6.03
N LEU A 259 -6.93 -1.60 6.52
CA LEU A 259 -6.72 -1.38 7.95
C LEU A 259 -7.71 -0.36 8.54
N ASN A 260 -8.04 0.70 7.79
CA ASN A 260 -9.03 1.68 8.22
C ASN A 260 -10.42 1.07 8.35
N LYS A 261 -10.80 0.22 7.40
CA LYS A 261 -12.06 -0.55 7.46
C LYS A 261 -12.10 -1.49 8.65
N PHE A 262 -10.98 -2.14 8.96
CA PHE A 262 -10.86 -2.99 10.15
C PHE A 262 -11.08 -2.17 11.44
N MET A 263 -10.40 -1.03 11.57
CA MET A 263 -10.58 -0.14 12.72
C MET A 263 -12.01 0.42 12.86
N ASP A 264 -12.78 0.53 11.76
CA ASP A 264 -14.20 0.92 11.83
C ASP A 264 -15.06 -0.14 12.51
N GLN A 265 -14.64 -1.40 12.47
CA GLN A 265 -15.37 -2.56 13.02
C GLN A 265 -14.95 -2.91 14.46
N MET A 266 -13.82 -2.39 14.94
CA MET A 266 -13.38 -2.53 16.33
C MET A 266 -14.27 -1.69 17.26
#